data_c5db1793a56a8aea0f34e3eb7f7f0a03
#
_entry.id   c5db1793a56a8aea0f34e3eb7f7f0a03
#
_cell.length_a   1.000
_cell.length_b   1.000
_cell.length_c   1.000
_cell.angle_alpha   90.00
_cell.angle_beta   90.00
_cell.angle_gamma   90.00
#
_symmetry.space_group_name_H-M   'P 1'
#
loop_
_entity.id
_entity.type
_entity.pdbx_description
1 polymer ?
#
loop_
_entity_poly.entity_id
_entity_poly.type
_entity_poly.pdbx_seq_one_letter_code
_entity_poly.pdbx_strand_id
1 'polypeptide(L)'
;MRNSFKYVAPDSIRAASEYLSTEKNFFFLGGGTDLLPQIKWGLKQPSLLVDLGKIESLKGMTAREEGFFIGAMETLGNLVKNPEANRYVPVLSQSAFCVASPQIRNRATLVGNILQERRCFYVNQSEYWRQSVVPCFKLGGEVCHQSPRSQTCRAPYYSDTAPVLLALDAQVEQYDKGTFELTAVQDMIRSHIHGRGEKFFLTGVFIPYPRQGTWARFIRQGVRGAMDFASLNAAVRYTPPVNGSGPVIRIFVGASSPEPVELRETADFMIANLSRLLDLKEEVKERAVKELIKKSVLVRETAISVRAKKSSFYLVANVLEELIAAMQLKVQVSWAGLSP
;
A
#
# COMPACT_ATOMS: atom_id res chain seq x y z
N MET A 1 20.57 -2.99 -26.10
CA MET A 1 21.82 -2.81 -25.32
C MET A 1 21.47 -2.78 -23.85
N ARG A 2 22.17 -3.55 -22.99
CA ARG A 2 21.99 -3.42 -21.53
C ARG A 2 22.65 -2.10 -21.14
N ASN A 3 21.87 -1.13 -20.66
CA ASN A 3 22.44 0.11 -20.15
C ASN A 3 23.31 -0.23 -18.93
N SER A 4 24.58 0.15 -18.99
CA SER A 4 25.47 0.11 -17.83
C SER A 4 25.04 1.22 -16.85
N PHE A 5 24.95 0.92 -15.59
CA PHE A 5 24.75 1.90 -14.51
C PHE A 5 25.87 1.75 -13.46
N LYS A 6 26.17 2.84 -12.80
CA LYS A 6 27.04 2.80 -11.61
C LYS A 6 26.30 2.21 -10.42
N TYR A 7 27.03 1.56 -9.53
CA TYR A 7 26.49 1.00 -8.30
C TYR A 7 27.31 1.48 -7.13
N VAL A 8 26.66 1.98 -6.09
CA VAL A 8 27.25 2.39 -4.84
C VAL A 8 26.45 1.84 -3.67
N ALA A 9 27.11 1.60 -2.54
CA ALA A 9 26.47 1.07 -1.34
C ALA A 9 27.00 1.84 -0.12
N PRO A 10 26.43 3.02 0.16
CA PRO A 10 26.77 3.81 1.33
C PRO A 10 26.40 3.08 2.62
N ASP A 11 27.07 3.39 3.72
CA ASP A 11 26.92 2.80 5.04
C ASP A 11 26.13 3.68 6.03
N SER A 12 25.75 4.89 5.61
CA SER A 12 25.05 5.84 6.45
C SER A 12 23.91 6.55 5.73
N ILE A 13 22.87 6.94 6.49
CA ILE A 13 21.74 7.74 6.00
C ILE A 13 22.22 9.02 5.33
N ARG A 14 23.17 9.72 5.98
CA ARG A 14 23.73 10.97 5.46
C ARG A 14 24.38 10.78 4.09
N ALA A 15 25.30 9.81 3.96
CA ALA A 15 25.97 9.53 2.69
C ALA A 15 25.00 9.11 1.59
N ALA A 16 23.96 8.34 1.91
CA ALA A 16 22.94 7.95 0.95
C ALA A 16 22.06 9.14 0.52
N SER A 17 21.70 10.02 1.45
CA SER A 17 20.83 11.17 1.15
C SER A 17 21.50 12.25 0.30
N GLU A 18 22.83 12.35 0.28
CA GLU A 18 23.58 13.30 -0.55
C GLU A 18 23.27 13.12 -2.04
N TYR A 19 22.93 11.90 -2.48
CA TYR A 19 22.54 11.64 -3.87
C TYR A 19 21.24 12.33 -4.29
N LEU A 20 20.37 12.73 -3.35
CA LEU A 20 19.16 13.51 -3.68
C LEU A 20 19.49 14.86 -4.32
N SER A 21 20.59 15.47 -3.90
CA SER A 21 21.03 16.79 -4.39
C SER A 21 22.06 16.72 -5.51
N THR A 22 22.87 15.64 -5.58
CA THR A 22 24.00 15.52 -6.49
C THR A 22 23.68 14.78 -7.78
N GLU A 23 22.68 13.90 -7.77
CA GLU A 23 22.37 13.01 -8.90
C GLU A 23 20.93 13.17 -9.40
N LYS A 24 20.78 13.32 -10.70
CA LYS A 24 19.45 13.47 -11.33
C LYS A 24 18.80 12.14 -11.69
N ASN A 25 19.56 11.20 -12.25
CA ASN A 25 19.05 9.93 -12.75
C ASN A 25 19.56 8.73 -11.95
N PHE A 26 19.11 8.62 -10.71
CA PHE A 26 19.44 7.51 -9.83
C PHE A 26 18.18 6.90 -9.20
N PHE A 27 18.32 5.72 -8.60
CA PHE A 27 17.30 5.11 -7.76
C PHE A 27 17.94 4.54 -6.51
N PHE A 28 17.25 4.70 -5.38
CA PHE A 28 17.53 3.93 -4.19
C PHE A 28 17.13 2.48 -4.40
N LEU A 29 18.00 1.56 -4.01
CA LEU A 29 17.79 0.13 -4.09
C LEU A 29 17.57 -0.45 -2.69
N GLY A 30 16.34 -0.84 -2.39
CA GLY A 30 16.01 -1.69 -1.25
C GLY A 30 16.10 -3.17 -1.64
N GLY A 31 15.01 -3.93 -1.50
CA GLY A 31 14.97 -5.34 -1.88
C GLY A 31 15.10 -5.65 -3.38
N GLY A 32 14.92 -4.66 -4.25
CA GLY A 32 15.08 -4.78 -5.71
C GLY A 32 13.97 -5.53 -6.44
N THR A 33 12.99 -6.08 -5.74
CA THR A 33 11.97 -6.98 -6.29
C THR A 33 10.98 -6.30 -7.26
N ASP A 34 10.86 -4.98 -7.22
CA ASP A 34 10.09 -4.19 -8.18
C ASP A 34 11.00 -3.43 -9.16
N LEU A 35 12.06 -2.78 -8.67
CA LEU A 35 12.94 -1.93 -9.47
C LEU A 35 13.77 -2.72 -10.49
N LEU A 36 14.42 -3.83 -10.09
CA LEU A 36 15.29 -4.58 -10.99
C LEU A 36 14.55 -5.21 -12.17
N PRO A 37 13.34 -5.80 -12.02
CA PRO A 37 12.51 -6.18 -13.16
C PRO A 37 12.21 -5.03 -14.11
N GLN A 38 11.91 -3.83 -13.62
CA GLN A 38 11.65 -2.67 -14.46
C GLN A 38 12.88 -2.24 -15.26
N ILE A 39 14.07 -2.31 -14.67
CA ILE A 39 15.34 -2.06 -15.37
C ILE A 39 15.55 -3.13 -16.46
N LYS A 40 15.34 -4.41 -16.13
CA LYS A 40 15.46 -5.51 -17.10
C LYS A 40 14.53 -5.37 -18.30
N TRP A 41 13.34 -4.82 -18.09
CA TRP A 41 12.34 -4.59 -19.13
C TRP A 41 12.52 -3.25 -19.88
N GLY A 42 13.56 -2.48 -19.54
CA GLY A 42 13.82 -1.19 -20.17
C GLY A 42 12.80 -0.10 -19.79
N LEU A 43 12.05 -0.29 -18.71
CA LEU A 43 11.08 0.69 -18.21
C LEU A 43 11.76 1.79 -17.38
N LYS A 44 12.86 1.46 -16.74
CA LYS A 44 13.71 2.39 -16.01
C LYS A 44 15.16 2.21 -16.49
N GLN A 45 15.86 3.32 -16.68
CA GLN A 45 17.24 3.36 -17.20
C GLN A 45 18.09 4.28 -16.31
N PRO A 46 18.43 3.87 -15.07
CA PRO A 46 19.22 4.66 -14.17
C PRO A 46 20.66 4.82 -14.70
N SER A 47 21.31 5.95 -14.37
CA SER A 47 22.76 6.08 -14.45
C SER A 47 23.46 5.55 -13.19
N LEU A 48 22.72 5.53 -12.05
CA LEU A 48 23.26 5.11 -10.76
C LEU A 48 22.20 4.35 -9.94
N LEU A 49 22.64 3.26 -9.28
CA LEU A 49 21.87 2.62 -8.19
C LEU A 49 22.59 2.86 -6.87
N VAL A 50 21.84 3.35 -5.88
CA VAL A 50 22.29 3.57 -4.50
C VAL A 50 21.69 2.49 -3.62
N ASP A 51 22.46 1.47 -3.29
CA ASP A 51 22.01 0.33 -2.47
C ASP A 51 22.02 0.70 -0.99
N LEU A 52 20.86 0.58 -0.35
CA LEU A 52 20.64 0.90 1.06
C LEU A 52 20.96 -0.27 2.01
N GLY A 53 21.33 -1.42 1.47
CA GLY A 53 21.49 -2.68 2.23
C GLY A 53 22.56 -2.66 3.33
N LYS A 54 23.56 -1.75 3.24
CA LYS A 54 24.61 -1.62 4.25
C LYS A 54 24.24 -0.69 5.41
N ILE A 55 23.17 0.08 5.31
CA ILE A 55 22.77 1.06 6.34
C ILE A 55 22.00 0.34 7.44
N GLU A 56 22.70 -0.03 8.53
CA GLU A 56 22.09 -0.79 9.64
C GLU A 56 20.95 -0.03 10.34
N SER A 57 21.04 1.30 10.42
CA SER A 57 20.00 2.15 11.04
C SER A 57 18.67 2.17 10.27
N LEU A 58 18.62 1.66 9.05
CA LEU A 58 17.38 1.46 8.28
C LEU A 58 16.72 0.10 8.51
N LYS A 59 17.31 -0.76 9.33
CA LYS A 59 16.80 -2.09 9.67
C LYS A 59 16.17 -2.12 11.06
N GLY A 60 15.45 -3.18 11.34
CA GLY A 60 14.85 -3.44 12.64
C GLY A 60 13.44 -2.88 12.80
N MET A 61 12.83 -3.32 13.87
CA MET A 61 11.50 -2.94 14.32
C MET A 61 11.56 -2.60 15.80
N THR A 62 10.97 -1.48 16.20
CA THR A 62 11.12 -0.95 17.56
C THR A 62 9.81 -0.40 18.08
N ALA A 63 9.42 -0.81 19.29
CA ALA A 63 8.35 -0.18 20.04
C ALA A 63 8.84 1.19 20.55
N ARG A 64 8.17 2.26 20.15
CA ARG A 64 8.37 3.64 20.65
C ARG A 64 7.24 3.99 21.62
N GLU A 65 7.33 5.10 22.30
CA GLU A 65 6.33 5.53 23.30
C GLU A 65 4.91 5.61 22.72
N GLU A 66 4.75 6.21 21.54
CA GLU A 66 3.45 6.46 20.92
C GLU A 66 3.06 5.49 19.80
N GLY A 67 3.94 4.54 19.42
CA GLY A 67 3.68 3.65 18.30
C GLY A 67 4.81 2.66 18.00
N PHE A 68 4.64 1.95 16.92
CA PHE A 68 5.59 0.93 16.45
C PHE A 68 6.31 1.43 15.19
N PHE A 69 7.63 1.42 15.23
CA PHE A 69 8.46 1.85 14.11
C PHE A 69 9.07 0.66 13.38
N ILE A 70 9.04 0.71 12.05
CA ILE A 70 9.59 -0.33 11.15
C ILE A 70 10.57 0.36 10.20
N GLY A 71 11.84 -0.02 10.23
CA GLY A 71 12.89 0.55 9.39
C GLY A 71 12.64 0.30 7.89
N ALA A 72 13.12 1.22 7.04
CA ALA A 72 12.87 1.19 5.59
C ALA A 72 13.42 -0.05 4.88
N MET A 73 14.49 -0.63 5.40
CA MET A 73 15.11 -1.83 4.88
C MET A 73 14.58 -3.13 5.51
N GLU A 74 13.60 -3.02 6.41
CA GLU A 74 12.98 -4.20 6.99
C GLU A 74 12.15 -4.96 5.97
N THR A 75 12.39 -6.27 5.89
CA THR A 75 11.73 -7.09 4.87
C THR A 75 10.32 -7.51 5.30
N LEU A 76 9.45 -7.73 4.31
CA LEU A 76 8.11 -8.27 4.57
C LEU A 76 8.17 -9.67 5.21
N GLY A 77 9.21 -10.46 4.87
CA GLY A 77 9.43 -11.76 5.46
C GLY A 77 9.76 -11.70 6.95
N ASN A 78 10.59 -10.75 7.37
CA ASN A 78 10.89 -10.51 8.78
C ASN A 78 9.69 -9.94 9.52
N LEU A 79 8.96 -8.99 8.91
CA LEU A 79 7.74 -8.43 9.48
C LEU A 79 6.73 -9.52 9.85
N VAL A 80 6.50 -10.48 8.96
CA VAL A 80 5.58 -11.62 9.20
C VAL A 80 6.02 -12.49 10.37
N LYS A 81 7.33 -12.68 10.55
CA LYS A 81 7.91 -13.58 11.57
C LYS A 81 8.15 -12.89 12.91
N ASN A 82 8.15 -11.58 12.96
CA ASN A 82 8.53 -10.81 14.14
C ASN A 82 7.42 -10.86 15.20
N PRO A 83 7.71 -11.33 16.45
CA PRO A 83 6.71 -11.42 17.52
C PRO A 83 6.15 -10.06 17.94
N GLU A 84 6.97 -8.99 17.94
CA GLU A 84 6.51 -7.66 18.29
C GLU A 84 5.59 -7.08 17.22
N ALA A 85 5.92 -7.26 15.93
CA ALA A 85 5.03 -6.87 14.84
C ALA A 85 3.69 -7.61 14.92
N ASN A 86 3.70 -8.90 15.24
CA ASN A 86 2.50 -9.69 15.44
C ASN A 86 1.70 -9.26 16.68
N ARG A 87 2.36 -8.71 17.69
CA ARG A 87 1.72 -8.15 18.88
C ARG A 87 1.15 -6.75 18.65
N TYR A 88 1.93 -5.85 18.04
CA TYR A 88 1.58 -4.43 17.92
C TYR A 88 0.82 -4.07 16.65
N VAL A 89 1.06 -4.79 15.55
CA VAL A 89 0.48 -4.49 14.23
C VAL A 89 0.06 -5.77 13.47
N PRO A 90 -0.72 -6.69 14.10
CA PRO A 90 -1.01 -8.02 13.55
C PRO A 90 -1.67 -7.96 12.16
N VAL A 91 -2.56 -7.01 11.93
CA VAL A 91 -3.23 -6.83 10.63
C VAL A 91 -2.25 -6.44 9.52
N LEU A 92 -1.16 -5.73 9.84
CA LEU A 92 -0.09 -5.44 8.89
C LEU A 92 0.73 -6.70 8.58
N SER A 93 1.05 -7.50 9.59
CA SER A 93 1.71 -8.80 9.39
C SER A 93 0.89 -9.73 8.50
N GLN A 94 -0.43 -9.78 8.70
CA GLN A 94 -1.35 -10.53 7.83
C GLN A 94 -1.32 -10.04 6.38
N SER A 95 -1.34 -8.74 6.16
CA SER A 95 -1.28 -8.18 4.81
C SER A 95 0.08 -8.45 4.15
N ALA A 96 1.18 -8.31 4.91
CA ALA A 96 2.51 -8.63 4.43
C ALA A 96 2.68 -10.12 4.05
N PHE A 97 2.04 -11.04 4.80
CA PHE A 97 2.01 -12.47 4.49
C PHE A 97 1.37 -12.75 3.12
N CYS A 98 0.40 -11.97 2.72
CA CYS A 98 -0.31 -12.11 1.45
C CYS A 98 0.48 -11.59 0.23
N VAL A 99 1.58 -10.86 0.44
CA VAL A 99 2.38 -10.30 -0.66
C VAL A 99 3.18 -11.40 -1.34
N ALA A 100 2.96 -11.59 -2.64
CA ALA A 100 3.77 -12.43 -3.52
C ALA A 100 4.15 -13.81 -2.94
N SER A 101 5.40 -14.28 -3.16
CA SER A 101 5.93 -15.53 -2.62
C SER A 101 6.85 -15.31 -1.41
N PRO A 102 7.14 -16.36 -0.61
CA PRO A 102 8.12 -16.25 0.49
C PRO A 102 9.49 -15.74 0.01
N GLN A 103 9.96 -16.16 -1.17
CA GLN A 103 11.21 -15.71 -1.77
C GLN A 103 11.22 -14.21 -2.03
N ILE A 104 10.11 -13.68 -2.56
CA ILE A 104 9.95 -12.24 -2.79
C ILE A 104 9.89 -11.52 -1.44
N ARG A 105 9.09 -11.98 -0.48
CA ARG A 105 8.97 -11.33 0.84
C ARG A 105 10.27 -11.28 1.62
N ASN A 106 11.15 -12.28 1.46
CA ASN A 106 12.47 -12.29 2.09
C ASN A 106 13.43 -11.21 1.52
N ARG A 107 13.06 -10.54 0.44
CA ARG A 107 13.83 -9.44 -0.18
C ARG A 107 13.04 -8.12 -0.22
N ALA A 108 11.76 -8.18 -0.52
CA ALA A 108 10.90 -7.01 -0.59
C ALA A 108 10.79 -6.33 0.78
N THR A 109 11.01 -5.00 0.83
CA THR A 109 10.90 -4.21 2.04
C THR A 109 9.51 -3.57 2.16
N LEU A 110 9.10 -3.19 3.38
CA LEU A 110 7.82 -2.51 3.61
C LEU A 110 7.74 -1.19 2.83
N VAL A 111 8.78 -0.35 2.93
CA VAL A 111 8.84 0.92 2.19
C VAL A 111 8.86 0.67 0.67
N GLY A 112 9.61 -0.34 0.20
CA GLY A 112 9.58 -0.73 -1.21
C GLY A 112 8.20 -1.19 -1.69
N ASN A 113 7.40 -1.80 -0.82
CA ASN A 113 6.01 -2.18 -1.13
C ASN A 113 5.08 -0.95 -1.21
N ILE A 114 5.28 0.06 -0.36
CA ILE A 114 4.57 1.34 -0.45
C ILE A 114 4.93 2.09 -1.74
N LEU A 115 6.21 2.11 -2.10
CA LEU A 115 6.73 2.82 -3.27
C LEU A 115 6.73 1.99 -4.57
N GLN A 116 6.04 0.84 -4.59
CA GLN A 116 5.96 0.03 -5.81
C GLN A 116 5.27 0.77 -6.95
N GLU A 117 5.73 0.53 -8.16
CA GLU A 117 5.13 1.11 -9.35
C GLU A 117 3.77 0.50 -9.67
N ARG A 118 2.86 1.35 -10.14
CA ARG A 118 1.55 0.92 -10.65
C ARG A 118 1.73 -0.01 -11.85
N ARG A 119 0.96 -1.09 -11.89
CA ARG A 119 1.04 -2.10 -12.94
C ARG A 119 0.01 -1.86 -14.04
N CYS A 120 0.41 -2.12 -15.28
CA CYS A 120 -0.48 -1.98 -16.42
C CYS A 120 -0.10 -2.99 -17.50
N PHE A 121 -1.09 -3.68 -18.05
CA PHE A 121 -0.91 -4.63 -19.14
C PHE A 121 -0.10 -4.05 -20.31
N TYR A 122 -0.40 -2.83 -20.71
CA TYR A 122 0.26 -2.20 -21.86
C TYR A 122 1.70 -1.77 -21.58
N VAL A 123 2.01 -1.35 -20.37
CA VAL A 123 3.39 -0.98 -19.99
C VAL A 123 4.24 -2.21 -19.75
N ASN A 124 3.65 -3.27 -19.18
CA ASN A 124 4.38 -4.49 -18.82
C ASN A 124 4.62 -5.43 -20.03
N GLN A 125 4.63 -4.89 -21.24
CA GLN A 125 4.99 -5.61 -22.46
C GLN A 125 6.50 -5.52 -22.74
N SER A 126 6.97 -6.27 -23.74
CA SER A 126 8.36 -6.17 -24.21
C SER A 126 8.66 -4.77 -24.76
N GLU A 127 9.93 -4.38 -24.76
CA GLU A 127 10.36 -3.11 -25.34
C GLU A 127 9.97 -3.00 -26.82
N TYR A 128 10.15 -4.07 -27.58
CA TYR A 128 9.74 -4.15 -28.98
C TYR A 128 8.25 -3.84 -29.18
N TRP A 129 7.39 -4.42 -28.35
CA TRP A 129 5.96 -4.13 -28.42
C TRP A 129 5.65 -2.68 -28.05
N ARG A 130 6.29 -2.14 -26.98
CA ARG A 130 6.08 -0.75 -26.56
C ARG A 130 6.48 0.26 -27.64
N GLN A 131 7.51 -0.04 -28.42
CA GLN A 131 7.96 0.81 -29.55
C GLN A 131 7.00 0.78 -30.74
N SER A 132 6.13 -0.22 -30.87
CA SER A 132 5.15 -0.32 -31.95
C SER A 132 3.84 0.43 -31.68
N VAL A 133 3.67 1.01 -30.49
CA VAL A 133 2.46 1.75 -30.10
C VAL A 133 2.81 3.16 -29.63
N VAL A 134 1.81 4.06 -29.68
CA VAL A 134 1.98 5.43 -29.18
C VAL A 134 2.35 5.40 -27.69
N PRO A 135 3.37 6.15 -27.23
CA PRO A 135 3.73 6.21 -25.81
C PRO A 135 2.55 6.67 -24.95
N CYS A 136 2.31 5.95 -23.85
CA CYS A 136 1.28 6.32 -22.88
C CYS A 136 1.83 7.23 -21.78
N PHE A 137 0.97 7.76 -20.89
CA PHE A 137 1.36 8.61 -19.76
C PHE A 137 2.54 8.07 -18.94
N LYS A 138 2.65 6.75 -18.73
CA LYS A 138 3.79 6.15 -18.02
C LYS A 138 5.10 6.15 -18.80
N LEU A 139 5.03 6.37 -20.08
CA LEU A 139 6.18 6.36 -21.01
C LEU A 139 6.43 7.75 -21.63
N GLY A 140 5.91 8.81 -20.99
CA GLY A 140 6.10 10.19 -21.42
C GLY A 140 5.15 10.67 -22.52
N GLY A 141 4.15 9.87 -22.92
CA GLY A 141 3.10 10.27 -23.86
C GLY A 141 1.85 10.85 -23.18
N GLU A 142 0.81 11.06 -23.96
CA GLU A 142 -0.41 11.76 -23.56
C GLU A 142 -1.68 10.89 -23.66
N VAL A 143 -1.54 9.59 -23.83
CA VAL A 143 -2.67 8.66 -23.98
C VAL A 143 -2.69 7.61 -22.89
N CYS A 144 -3.87 7.08 -22.59
CA CYS A 144 -4.04 5.90 -21.76
C CYS A 144 -4.67 4.78 -22.60
N HIS A 145 -3.94 3.72 -22.92
CA HIS A 145 -4.46 2.61 -23.70
C HIS A 145 -5.55 1.80 -22.98
N GLN A 146 -5.58 1.85 -21.64
CA GLN A 146 -6.64 1.23 -20.83
C GLN A 146 -7.95 2.02 -20.86
N SER A 147 -7.85 3.35 -20.96
CA SER A 147 -8.99 4.26 -20.93
C SER A 147 -8.68 5.46 -21.84
N PRO A 148 -8.96 5.36 -23.15
CA PRO A 148 -8.56 6.37 -24.14
C PRO A 148 -9.09 7.79 -23.87
N ARG A 149 -10.19 7.92 -23.12
CA ARG A 149 -10.76 9.23 -22.74
C ARG A 149 -10.14 9.82 -21.47
N SER A 150 -9.24 9.10 -20.80
CA SER A 150 -8.63 9.58 -19.56
C SER A 150 -7.54 10.60 -19.85
N GLN A 151 -7.47 11.62 -19.02
CA GLN A 151 -6.42 12.66 -19.03
C GLN A 151 -5.22 12.26 -18.15
N THR A 152 -5.24 11.09 -17.50
CA THR A 152 -4.19 10.62 -16.59
C THR A 152 -3.99 9.11 -16.72
N CYS A 153 -2.87 8.61 -16.21
CA CYS A 153 -2.61 7.18 -16.14
C CYS A 153 -3.60 6.47 -15.22
N ARG A 154 -4.26 5.43 -15.72
CA ARG A 154 -5.27 4.64 -14.99
C ARG A 154 -4.73 3.29 -14.48
N ALA A 155 -3.42 3.09 -14.51
CA ALA A 155 -2.81 1.87 -14.00
C ALA A 155 -3.11 1.69 -12.50
N PRO A 156 -3.62 0.52 -12.06
CA PRO A 156 -3.89 0.28 -10.66
C PRO A 156 -2.63 0.16 -9.80
N TYR A 157 -2.78 0.48 -8.52
CA TYR A 157 -1.76 0.35 -7.50
C TYR A 157 -2.05 -0.90 -6.64
N TYR A 158 -1.06 -1.80 -6.52
CA TYR A 158 -1.27 -3.17 -6.02
C TYR A 158 -0.60 -3.47 -4.68
N SER A 159 -0.25 -2.48 -3.89
CA SER A 159 0.27 -2.74 -2.55
C SER A 159 -0.80 -3.40 -1.67
N ASP A 160 -0.50 -4.58 -1.13
CA ASP A 160 -1.38 -5.23 -0.15
C ASP A 160 -1.25 -4.60 1.24
N THR A 161 -0.09 -3.96 1.55
CA THR A 161 0.14 -3.33 2.86
C THR A 161 -0.42 -1.90 2.94
N ALA A 162 -0.53 -1.19 1.83
CA ALA A 162 -0.96 0.20 1.83
C ALA A 162 -2.36 0.44 2.42
N PRO A 163 -3.43 -0.31 2.07
CA PRO A 163 -4.73 -0.12 2.69
C PRO A 163 -4.71 -0.27 4.20
N VAL A 164 -3.88 -1.19 4.71
CA VAL A 164 -3.71 -1.41 6.16
C VAL A 164 -3.01 -0.22 6.80
N LEU A 165 -1.90 0.24 6.24
CA LEU A 165 -1.16 1.40 6.75
C LEU A 165 -2.03 2.66 6.78
N LEU A 166 -2.84 2.86 5.74
CA LEU A 166 -3.81 3.97 5.66
C LEU A 166 -4.90 3.85 6.73
N ALA A 167 -5.44 2.65 6.93
CA ALA A 167 -6.44 2.41 7.95
C ALA A 167 -5.87 2.62 9.38
N LEU A 168 -4.57 2.37 9.57
CA LEU A 168 -3.87 2.56 10.84
C LEU A 168 -3.34 3.97 11.05
N ASP A 169 -3.62 4.92 10.16
CA ASP A 169 -3.09 6.28 10.17
C ASP A 169 -1.55 6.32 10.25
N ALA A 170 -0.89 5.37 9.58
CA ALA A 170 0.55 5.26 9.57
C ALA A 170 1.21 6.46 8.87
N GLN A 171 2.42 6.76 9.30
CA GLN A 171 3.27 7.81 8.76
C GLN A 171 4.58 7.21 8.25
N VAL A 172 5.16 7.80 7.22
CA VAL A 172 6.54 7.52 6.80
C VAL A 172 7.47 8.53 7.42
N GLU A 173 8.60 8.06 7.90
CA GLU A 173 9.68 8.92 8.36
C GLU A 173 10.61 9.21 7.19
N GLN A 174 10.78 10.48 6.89
CA GLN A 174 11.61 10.99 5.79
C GLN A 174 12.81 11.72 6.39
N TYR A 175 13.99 11.53 5.79
CA TYR A 175 15.19 12.28 6.12
C TYR A 175 15.50 13.30 5.02
N ASP A 176 15.62 14.56 5.41
CA ASP A 176 16.09 15.64 4.53
C ASP A 176 17.07 16.54 5.30
N LYS A 177 18.27 16.72 4.75
CA LYS A 177 19.31 17.66 5.20
C LYS A 177 19.59 17.65 6.72
N GLY A 178 19.51 16.51 7.36
CA GLY A 178 19.80 16.35 8.79
C GLY A 178 18.58 16.31 9.69
N THR A 179 17.38 16.48 9.15
CA THR A 179 16.10 16.42 9.90
C THR A 179 15.31 15.18 9.54
N PHE A 180 14.54 14.68 10.52
CA PHE A 180 13.58 13.62 10.32
C PHE A 180 12.17 14.19 10.45
N GLU A 181 11.33 13.92 9.46
CA GLU A 181 9.96 14.41 9.41
C GLU A 181 8.99 13.24 9.18
N LEU A 182 7.84 13.30 9.86
CA LEU A 182 6.77 12.33 9.67
C LEU A 182 5.72 12.88 8.68
N THR A 183 5.45 12.13 7.65
CA THR A 183 4.44 12.44 6.63
C THR A 183 3.43 11.30 6.56
N ALA A 184 2.14 11.62 6.43
CA ALA A 184 1.12 10.58 6.28
C ALA A 184 1.42 9.67 5.08
N VAL A 185 1.28 8.35 5.25
CA VAL A 185 1.47 7.37 4.16
C VAL A 185 0.60 7.73 2.95
N GLN A 186 -0.59 8.28 3.16
CA GLN A 186 -1.48 8.71 2.07
C GLN A 186 -0.86 9.79 1.19
N ASP A 187 -0.25 10.81 1.81
CA ASP A 187 0.36 11.93 1.09
C ASP A 187 1.62 11.47 0.36
N MET A 188 2.39 10.58 1.00
CA MET A 188 3.55 9.96 0.36
C MET A 188 3.17 9.13 -0.87
N ILE A 189 2.13 8.30 -0.78
CA ILE A 189 1.63 7.53 -1.94
C ILE A 189 1.18 8.48 -3.05
N ARG A 190 0.46 9.54 -2.74
CA ARG A 190 0.02 10.55 -3.72
C ARG A 190 1.20 11.24 -4.39
N SER A 191 2.17 11.71 -3.62
CA SER A 191 3.39 12.33 -4.15
C SER A 191 4.17 11.36 -5.04
N HIS A 192 4.30 10.10 -4.65
CA HIS A 192 4.96 9.08 -5.47
C HIS A 192 4.22 8.80 -6.78
N ILE A 193 2.89 8.74 -6.75
CA ILE A 193 2.06 8.41 -7.93
C ILE A 193 1.90 9.59 -8.88
N HIS A 194 1.75 10.81 -8.37
CA HIS A 194 1.42 12.01 -9.13
C HIS A 194 2.55 13.04 -9.18
N GLY A 195 3.58 12.87 -8.34
CA GLY A 195 4.77 13.72 -8.32
C GLY A 195 5.54 13.64 -9.63
N ARG A 196 6.21 14.74 -9.99
CA ARG A 196 6.98 14.86 -11.23
C ARG A 196 8.38 14.25 -11.12
N GLY A 197 8.50 13.07 -10.49
CA GLY A 197 9.78 12.40 -10.30
C GLY A 197 10.53 12.88 -9.05
N GLU A 198 9.85 13.50 -8.11
CA GLU A 198 10.39 13.81 -6.78
C GLU A 198 10.92 12.54 -6.13
N LYS A 199 12.08 12.65 -5.51
CA LYS A 199 12.74 11.54 -4.82
C LYS A 199 12.74 11.81 -3.35
N PHE A 200 12.42 10.78 -2.58
CA PHE A 200 12.34 10.82 -1.14
C PHE A 200 13.38 9.87 -0.56
N PHE A 201 13.97 10.23 0.57
CA PHE A 201 14.77 9.30 1.35
C PHE A 201 13.97 8.92 2.60
N LEU A 202 13.30 7.78 2.51
CA LEU A 202 12.47 7.26 3.61
C LEU A 202 13.32 6.37 4.51
N THR A 203 13.24 6.62 5.82
CA THR A 203 13.99 5.88 6.85
C THR A 203 13.14 4.80 7.53
N GLY A 204 11.82 4.90 7.45
CA GLY A 204 10.94 3.88 7.99
C GLY A 204 9.46 4.26 7.95
N VAL A 205 8.67 3.44 8.62
CA VAL A 205 7.22 3.61 8.79
C VAL A 205 6.92 3.63 10.29
N PHE A 206 6.25 4.67 10.74
CA PHE A 206 5.72 4.81 12.09
C PHE A 206 4.22 4.51 12.10
N ILE A 207 3.78 3.65 13.00
CA ILE A 207 2.38 3.24 13.13
C ILE A 207 1.94 3.58 14.57
N PRO A 208 1.04 4.56 14.75
CA PRO A 208 0.53 4.91 16.07
C PRO A 208 -0.13 3.70 16.74
N TYR A 209 0.04 3.56 18.06
CA TYR A 209 -0.70 2.53 18.81
C TYR A 209 -2.20 2.80 18.73
N PRO A 210 -3.00 1.78 18.44
CA PRO A 210 -4.44 1.93 18.43
C PRO A 210 -4.96 2.11 19.85
N ARG A 211 -6.04 2.88 19.98
CA ARG A 211 -6.77 2.97 21.24
C ARG A 211 -7.31 1.60 21.66
N GLN A 212 -7.46 1.39 22.97
CA GLN A 212 -8.07 0.17 23.51
C GLN A 212 -9.45 -0.09 22.88
N GLY A 213 -9.73 -1.35 22.55
CA GLY A 213 -10.96 -1.76 21.88
C GLY A 213 -11.01 -1.50 20.39
N THR A 214 -9.91 -1.03 19.78
CA THR A 214 -9.83 -0.91 18.32
C THR A 214 -9.92 -2.28 17.68
N TRP A 215 -10.77 -2.38 16.65
CA TRP A 215 -10.90 -3.55 15.77
C TRP A 215 -10.34 -3.21 14.39
N ALA A 216 -9.60 -4.14 13.79
CA ALA A 216 -9.15 -4.00 12.41
C ALA A 216 -9.14 -5.35 11.70
N ARG A 217 -9.45 -5.31 10.41
CA ARG A 217 -9.49 -6.49 9.54
C ARG A 217 -8.86 -6.17 8.19
N PHE A 218 -8.07 -7.10 7.68
CA PHE A 218 -7.58 -7.08 6.31
C PHE A 218 -8.21 -8.22 5.53
N ILE A 219 -8.58 -7.95 4.28
CA ILE A 219 -9.04 -8.95 3.33
C ILE A 219 -8.30 -8.80 2.01
N ARG A 220 -8.14 -9.91 1.32
CA ARG A 220 -7.53 -9.97 -0.01
C ARG A 220 -8.19 -11.05 -0.86
N GLN A 221 -8.46 -10.71 -2.10
CA GLN A 221 -8.87 -11.68 -3.12
C GLN A 221 -7.90 -11.63 -4.29
N GLY A 222 -7.35 -12.77 -4.65
CA GLY A 222 -6.66 -13.01 -5.92
C GLY A 222 -7.58 -13.73 -6.91
N VAL A 223 -7.13 -13.91 -8.14
CA VAL A 223 -7.83 -14.72 -9.15
C VAL A 223 -7.64 -16.21 -8.87
N ARG A 224 -6.49 -16.56 -8.34
CA ARG A 224 -6.09 -17.94 -8.01
C ARG A 224 -5.86 -18.05 -6.50
N GLY A 225 -5.98 -19.27 -5.96
CA GLY A 225 -5.60 -19.59 -4.58
C GLY A 225 -4.08 -19.66 -4.37
N ALA A 226 -3.29 -19.01 -5.21
CA ALA A 226 -1.84 -19.01 -5.21
C ALA A 226 -1.31 -17.55 -5.37
N MET A 227 0.01 -17.41 -5.51
CA MET A 227 0.66 -16.12 -5.74
C MET A 227 0.08 -15.42 -6.97
N ASP A 228 -0.57 -14.28 -6.73
CA ASP A 228 -1.18 -13.45 -7.76
C ASP A 228 -1.30 -11.99 -7.29
N PHE A 229 -1.53 -11.05 -8.21
CA PHE A 229 -1.96 -9.71 -7.82
C PHE A 229 -3.39 -9.76 -7.28
N ALA A 230 -3.68 -8.95 -6.29
CA ALA A 230 -5.01 -8.85 -5.76
C ALA A 230 -6.00 -8.33 -6.82
N SER A 231 -7.15 -8.97 -6.97
CA SER A 231 -8.29 -8.36 -7.65
C SER A 231 -8.91 -7.26 -6.80
N LEU A 232 -8.82 -7.44 -5.49
CA LEU A 232 -9.18 -6.47 -4.46
C LEU A 232 -8.42 -6.81 -3.18
N ASN A 233 -7.98 -5.79 -2.48
CA ASN A 233 -7.60 -5.87 -1.08
C ASN A 233 -8.26 -4.72 -0.31
N ALA A 234 -8.55 -4.91 0.95
CA ALA A 234 -9.14 -3.86 1.77
C ALA A 234 -8.74 -4.00 3.23
N ALA A 235 -8.72 -2.87 3.92
CA ALA A 235 -8.55 -2.79 5.36
C ALA A 235 -9.68 -1.95 5.96
N VAL A 236 -10.25 -2.46 7.04
CA VAL A 236 -11.29 -1.78 7.83
C VAL A 236 -10.79 -1.64 9.25
N ARG A 237 -10.88 -0.45 9.84
CA ARG A 237 -10.61 -0.19 11.24
C ARG A 237 -11.80 0.51 11.89
N TYR A 238 -12.18 0.04 13.05
CA TYR A 238 -13.07 0.74 13.98
C TYR A 238 -12.33 1.03 15.27
N THR A 239 -12.40 2.26 15.72
CA THR A 239 -11.86 2.70 17.00
C THR A 239 -13.03 3.25 17.84
N PRO A 240 -13.30 2.68 19.02
CA PRO A 240 -14.41 3.12 19.86
C PRO A 240 -14.18 4.54 20.41
N PRO A 241 -15.26 5.24 20.81
CA PRO A 241 -15.15 6.53 21.47
C PRO A 241 -14.48 6.38 22.84
N VAL A 242 -13.57 7.30 23.19
CA VAL A 242 -12.90 7.36 24.50
C VAL A 242 -12.74 8.83 24.91
N ASN A 243 -13.10 9.16 26.15
CA ASN A 243 -12.78 10.43 26.82
C ASN A 243 -12.96 11.69 25.94
N GLY A 244 -14.17 11.89 25.39
CA GLY A 244 -14.49 13.07 24.58
C GLY A 244 -14.11 12.98 23.09
N SER A 245 -13.37 11.95 22.69
CA SER A 245 -13.12 11.66 21.27
C SER A 245 -14.20 10.76 20.71
N GLY A 246 -14.81 11.13 19.57
CA GLY A 246 -15.80 10.30 18.88
C GLY A 246 -15.24 8.97 18.34
N PRO A 247 -16.13 8.07 17.91
CA PRO A 247 -15.73 6.84 17.22
C PRO A 247 -15.08 7.16 15.88
N VAL A 248 -14.17 6.29 15.42
CA VAL A 248 -13.54 6.42 14.11
C VAL A 248 -13.74 5.12 13.33
N ILE A 249 -14.20 5.23 12.09
CA ILE A 249 -14.21 4.12 11.14
C ILE A 249 -13.36 4.52 9.92
N ARG A 250 -12.43 3.66 9.55
CA ARG A 250 -11.58 3.83 8.36
C ARG A 250 -11.74 2.62 7.45
N ILE A 251 -12.03 2.85 6.19
CA ILE A 251 -12.24 1.80 5.20
C ILE A 251 -11.41 2.17 3.97
N PHE A 252 -10.34 1.42 3.71
CA PHE A 252 -9.49 1.62 2.54
C PHE A 252 -9.50 0.39 1.65
N VAL A 253 -9.62 0.62 0.34
CA VAL A 253 -9.65 -0.42 -0.69
C VAL A 253 -8.56 -0.17 -1.71
N GLY A 254 -7.71 -1.17 -1.93
CA GLY A 254 -6.64 -1.16 -2.92
C GLY A 254 -6.95 -2.03 -4.15
N ALA A 255 -6.01 -2.09 -5.07
CA ALA A 255 -6.06 -2.85 -6.33
C ALA A 255 -7.20 -2.45 -7.29
N SER A 256 -8.04 -1.48 -6.96
CA SER A 256 -9.20 -1.06 -7.74
C SER A 256 -9.04 0.31 -8.41
N SER A 257 -7.94 1.01 -8.14
CA SER A 257 -7.73 2.42 -8.52
C SER A 257 -6.22 2.72 -8.62
N PRO A 258 -5.80 3.83 -9.24
CA PRO A 258 -4.41 4.29 -9.26
C PRO A 258 -3.80 4.54 -7.88
N GLU A 259 -4.62 4.79 -6.87
CA GLU A 259 -4.28 4.90 -5.46
C GLU A 259 -5.34 4.19 -4.61
N PRO A 260 -5.07 3.83 -3.33
CA PRO A 260 -6.09 3.25 -2.47
C PRO A 260 -7.28 4.18 -2.29
N VAL A 261 -8.49 3.63 -2.34
CA VAL A 261 -9.75 4.35 -2.22
C VAL A 261 -10.23 4.34 -0.78
N GLU A 262 -10.51 5.50 -0.20
CA GLU A 262 -11.20 5.61 1.08
C GLU A 262 -12.72 5.62 0.88
N LEU A 263 -13.46 4.75 1.56
CA LEU A 263 -14.92 4.73 1.60
C LEU A 263 -15.43 5.62 2.74
N ARG A 264 -15.20 6.91 2.61
CA ARG A 264 -15.49 7.89 3.65
C ARG A 264 -17.00 8.12 3.82
N GLU A 265 -17.75 8.20 2.72
CA GLU A 265 -19.21 8.39 2.75
C GLU A 265 -19.89 7.23 3.51
N THR A 266 -19.43 6.00 3.30
CA THR A 266 -19.91 4.82 4.03
C THR A 266 -19.50 4.86 5.50
N ALA A 267 -18.27 5.21 5.81
CA ALA A 267 -17.77 5.32 7.19
C ALA A 267 -18.54 6.39 7.98
N ASP A 268 -18.75 7.58 7.42
CA ASP A 268 -19.51 8.67 8.03
C ASP A 268 -20.97 8.27 8.28
N PHE A 269 -21.61 7.55 7.33
CA PHE A 269 -22.95 7.02 7.51
C PHE A 269 -23.00 6.00 8.68
N MET A 270 -22.03 5.11 8.78
CA MET A 270 -21.93 4.15 9.89
C MET A 270 -21.77 4.84 11.22
N ILE A 271 -20.92 5.86 11.30
CA ILE A 271 -20.70 6.65 12.52
C ILE A 271 -21.97 7.36 12.97
N ALA A 272 -22.68 7.97 12.04
CA ALA A 272 -23.95 8.67 12.32
C ALA A 272 -25.08 7.74 12.81
N ASN A 273 -24.99 6.44 12.51
CA ASN A 273 -26.05 5.46 12.80
C ASN A 273 -25.59 4.32 13.71
N LEU A 274 -24.56 4.50 14.53
CA LEU A 274 -23.93 3.44 15.34
C LEU A 274 -24.92 2.58 16.14
N SER A 275 -25.94 3.19 16.75
CA SER A 275 -26.94 2.50 17.57
C SER A 275 -27.91 1.63 16.74
N ARG A 276 -27.98 1.85 15.44
CA ARG A 276 -28.94 1.20 14.52
C ARG A 276 -28.26 0.41 13.41
N LEU A 277 -26.94 0.21 13.48
CA LEU A 277 -26.18 -0.44 12.39
C LEU A 277 -26.67 -1.84 12.05
N LEU A 278 -27.18 -2.57 13.05
CA LEU A 278 -27.72 -3.91 12.83
C LEU A 278 -28.94 -3.87 11.89
N ASP A 279 -29.84 -2.93 12.10
CA ASP A 279 -31.04 -2.76 11.27
C ASP A 279 -30.69 -2.24 9.87
N LEU A 280 -29.59 -1.48 9.78
CA LEU A 280 -29.13 -0.83 8.55
C LEU A 280 -28.02 -1.60 7.82
N LYS A 281 -27.74 -2.85 8.20
CA LYS A 281 -26.60 -3.59 7.66
C LYS A 281 -26.64 -3.74 6.13
N GLU A 282 -27.79 -4.00 5.55
CA GLU A 282 -27.93 -4.11 4.09
C GLU A 282 -27.73 -2.76 3.40
N GLU A 283 -28.21 -1.68 4.00
CA GLU A 283 -27.98 -0.33 3.49
C GLU A 283 -26.48 0.04 3.54
N VAL A 284 -25.76 -0.29 4.61
CA VAL A 284 -24.29 -0.11 4.71
C VAL A 284 -23.58 -0.85 3.58
N LYS A 285 -23.95 -2.12 3.35
CA LYS A 285 -23.36 -2.95 2.29
C LYS A 285 -23.59 -2.33 0.90
N GLU A 286 -24.83 -1.92 0.62
CA GLU A 286 -25.14 -1.28 -0.66
C GLU A 286 -24.41 0.05 -0.87
N ARG A 287 -24.31 0.88 0.17
CA ARG A 287 -23.57 2.15 0.12
C ARG A 287 -22.10 1.90 -0.17
N ALA A 288 -21.47 0.96 0.53
CA ALA A 288 -20.07 0.62 0.32
C ALA A 288 -19.79 0.17 -1.13
N VAL A 289 -20.64 -0.69 -1.69
CA VAL A 289 -20.50 -1.15 -3.08
C VAL A 289 -20.75 0.00 -4.06
N LYS A 290 -21.75 0.85 -3.86
CA LYS A 290 -22.03 2.00 -4.72
C LYS A 290 -20.89 3.01 -4.69
N GLU A 291 -20.38 3.35 -3.49
CA GLU A 291 -19.25 4.27 -3.31
C GLU A 291 -17.99 3.72 -3.97
N LEU A 292 -17.71 2.42 -3.80
CA LEU A 292 -16.56 1.77 -4.40
C LEU A 292 -16.64 1.75 -5.94
N ILE A 293 -17.81 1.45 -6.51
CA ILE A 293 -18.04 1.52 -7.97
C ILE A 293 -17.77 2.93 -8.49
N LYS A 294 -18.24 3.96 -7.80
CA LYS A 294 -18.07 5.38 -8.18
C LYS A 294 -16.59 5.80 -8.16
N LYS A 295 -15.84 5.36 -7.16
CA LYS A 295 -14.44 5.76 -6.92
C LYS A 295 -13.41 4.88 -7.63
N SER A 296 -13.78 3.64 -8.01
CA SER A 296 -12.86 2.70 -8.63
C SER A 296 -12.62 3.00 -10.10
N VAL A 297 -11.42 2.67 -10.56
CA VAL A 297 -11.05 2.67 -11.97
C VAL A 297 -11.04 1.23 -12.47
N LEU A 298 -12.14 0.83 -13.07
CA LEU A 298 -12.31 -0.52 -13.59
C LEU A 298 -11.65 -0.65 -14.96
N VAL A 299 -10.37 -0.97 -14.98
CA VAL A 299 -9.62 -1.25 -16.20
C VAL A 299 -9.47 -2.75 -16.40
N ARG A 300 -9.40 -3.17 -17.65
CA ARG A 300 -9.13 -4.56 -18.01
C ARG A 300 -7.70 -4.91 -17.63
N GLU A 301 -7.55 -5.97 -16.88
CA GLU A 301 -6.27 -6.61 -16.59
C GLU A 301 -6.21 -7.98 -17.24
N THR A 302 -5.01 -8.52 -17.40
CA THR A 302 -4.74 -9.71 -18.17
C THR A 302 -5.57 -10.93 -17.81
N ALA A 303 -5.91 -11.10 -16.53
CA ALA A 303 -6.58 -12.29 -16.04
C ALA A 303 -7.97 -12.03 -15.44
N ILE A 304 -8.34 -10.76 -15.21
CA ILE A 304 -9.58 -10.43 -14.49
C ILE A 304 -10.49 -9.59 -15.37
N SER A 305 -11.70 -10.10 -15.63
CA SER A 305 -12.73 -9.29 -16.27
C SER A 305 -13.23 -8.19 -15.34
N VAL A 306 -13.69 -7.07 -15.92
CA VAL A 306 -14.34 -5.98 -15.15
C VAL A 306 -15.53 -6.52 -14.32
N ARG A 307 -16.26 -7.52 -14.82
CA ARG A 307 -17.36 -8.16 -14.09
C ARG A 307 -16.88 -8.90 -12.85
N ALA A 308 -15.81 -9.69 -12.97
CA ALA A 308 -15.23 -10.40 -11.82
C ALA A 308 -14.68 -9.41 -10.77
N LYS A 309 -14.09 -8.31 -11.21
CA LYS A 309 -13.60 -7.26 -10.32
C LYS A 309 -14.75 -6.57 -9.56
N LYS A 310 -15.88 -6.27 -10.23
CA LYS A 310 -17.08 -5.75 -9.55
C LYS A 310 -17.66 -6.75 -8.53
N SER A 311 -17.64 -8.04 -8.83
CA SER A 311 -18.11 -9.06 -7.89
C SER A 311 -17.25 -9.11 -6.62
N SER A 312 -15.93 -8.81 -6.69
CA SER A 312 -15.09 -8.76 -5.50
C SER A 312 -15.42 -7.62 -4.55
N PHE A 313 -16.15 -6.58 -4.99
CA PHE A 313 -16.55 -5.46 -4.12
C PHE A 313 -17.49 -5.89 -2.98
N TYR A 314 -18.25 -6.96 -3.17
CA TYR A 314 -19.09 -7.52 -2.11
C TYR A 314 -18.30 -8.10 -0.93
N LEU A 315 -17.01 -8.41 -1.11
CA LEU A 315 -16.16 -8.80 0.01
C LEU A 315 -15.97 -7.66 1.03
N VAL A 316 -15.89 -6.43 0.57
CA VAL A 316 -15.84 -5.26 1.47
C VAL A 316 -17.14 -5.17 2.26
N ALA A 317 -18.28 -5.35 1.59
CA ALA A 317 -19.59 -5.38 2.24
C ALA A 317 -19.69 -6.48 3.33
N ASN A 318 -19.16 -7.67 3.07
CA ASN A 318 -19.12 -8.76 4.05
C ASN A 318 -18.27 -8.42 5.28
N VAL A 319 -17.10 -7.75 5.09
CA VAL A 319 -16.28 -7.32 6.24
C VAL A 319 -16.98 -6.25 7.06
N LEU A 320 -17.74 -5.36 6.44
CA LEU A 320 -18.54 -4.38 7.18
C LEU A 320 -19.65 -5.08 7.99
N GLU A 321 -20.22 -6.15 7.50
CA GLU A 321 -21.16 -6.97 8.26
C GLU A 321 -20.47 -7.66 9.46
N GLU A 322 -19.25 -8.21 9.29
CA GLU A 322 -18.44 -8.72 10.39
C GLU A 322 -18.15 -7.63 11.45
N LEU A 323 -17.81 -6.41 11.02
CA LEU A 323 -17.62 -5.29 11.92
C LEU A 323 -18.89 -4.97 12.71
N ILE A 324 -20.02 -4.85 12.05
CA ILE A 324 -21.32 -4.57 12.70
C ILE A 324 -21.63 -5.64 13.76
N ALA A 325 -21.44 -6.91 13.43
CA ALA A 325 -21.63 -8.02 14.37
C ALA A 325 -20.67 -7.92 15.56
N ALA A 326 -19.41 -7.63 15.34
CA ALA A 326 -18.40 -7.47 16.39
C ALA A 326 -18.72 -6.30 17.35
N MET A 327 -19.24 -5.20 16.82
CA MET A 327 -19.66 -4.04 17.63
C MET A 327 -20.85 -4.37 18.55
N GLN A 328 -21.78 -5.20 18.10
CA GLN A 328 -22.97 -5.62 18.87
C GLN A 328 -22.62 -6.53 20.06
N LEU A 329 -21.72 -7.46 19.83
CA LEU A 329 -21.36 -8.46 20.83
C LEU A 329 -20.58 -7.88 22.02
N LYS A 330 -20.25 -6.56 22.05
CA LYS A 330 -19.33 -5.95 23.03
C LYS A 330 -18.09 -6.83 23.26
N VAL A 331 -17.78 -7.67 22.29
CA VAL A 331 -16.58 -8.48 22.30
C VAL A 331 -15.46 -7.47 22.49
N GLN A 332 -14.68 -7.63 23.55
CA GLN A 332 -13.35 -7.00 23.60
C GLN A 332 -12.64 -7.54 22.37
N VAL A 333 -12.79 -6.80 21.27
CA VAL A 333 -12.15 -7.11 20.02
C VAL A 333 -10.71 -6.79 20.27
N SER A 334 -10.01 -7.80 20.79
CA SER A 334 -8.60 -7.67 21.02
C SER A 334 -7.93 -7.48 19.66
N TRP A 335 -7.06 -6.52 19.60
CA TRP A 335 -6.06 -6.36 18.54
C TRP A 335 -5.23 -7.65 18.34
N ALA A 336 -5.22 -8.49 19.35
CA ALA A 336 -4.56 -9.79 19.39
C ALA A 336 -5.57 -10.90 19.11
N GLY A 337 -5.43 -11.56 18.01
CA GLY A 337 -6.03 -12.90 17.91
C GLY A 337 -6.72 -13.21 16.61
N LEU A 338 -5.95 -13.67 15.69
CA LEU A 338 -6.23 -14.93 15.00
C LEU A 338 -4.87 -15.61 14.89
N SER A 339 -4.70 -16.66 15.69
CA SER A 339 -3.63 -17.64 15.47
C SER A 339 -3.69 -18.16 14.05
N PRO A 340 -2.54 -18.49 13.44
CA PRO A 340 -2.44 -18.88 12.02
C PRO A 340 -3.28 -20.10 11.70
#